data_2346e76ca293c73b395e8ec550f399f0
#
_entry.id   2346e76ca293c73b395e8ec550f399f0
#
_cell.length_a   1.000
_cell.length_b   1.000
_cell.length_c   1.000
_cell.angle_alpha   90.00
_cell.angle_beta   90.00
_cell.angle_gamma   90.00
#
_symmetry.space_group_name_H-M   'P 1'
#
loop_
_entity.id
_entity.type
_entity.pdbx_description
1 polymer ?
#
loop_
_entity_poly.entity_id
_entity_poly.type
_entity_poly.pdbx_seq_one_letter_code
_entity_poly.pdbx_strand_id
1 'polypeptide(L)'
;MRTKRWKTLFIGGLAATSLIAASCTSETPSTGRTFKATKTTVNSVNDVWNLLCAGSSNGATGDEVKVLNIGFRVKMGVPGSASSHVAVGANPWPGATDCGPGTGGTYTYTGAQQAAVTFNNISAPDVLHLVQGAPLEITGVWAWKLEDDGMLAANLTGAANTVAAALTSTLNATVAAGSVPSDANAIVQTVLDAIMSANFFNLFGAALGNISAFADDAMGSGMYIGIGSSGTLANIIDSTAGQIQFPAIQLPVMVVPPDIGGGAIFSTKNNKTFVNDATNGGIDGKHTTTYTWSAS
;
A
#
# COMPACT_ATOMS: atom_id res chain seq x y z
N MET A 1 -17.95 -22.29 15.83
CA MET A 1 -17.36 -22.33 14.48
C MET A 1 -18.45 -22.28 13.43
N ARG A 2 -18.67 -21.16 12.77
CA ARG A 2 -19.63 -21.02 11.66
C ARG A 2 -18.85 -20.67 10.41
N THR A 3 -18.62 -21.65 9.55
CA THR A 3 -18.05 -21.46 8.21
C THR A 3 -19.02 -20.69 7.34
N LYS A 4 -18.74 -19.42 7.05
CA LYS A 4 -19.45 -18.66 6.01
C LYS A 4 -19.03 -19.20 4.64
N ARG A 5 -19.93 -19.97 4.01
CA ARG A 5 -19.80 -20.40 2.61
C ARG A 5 -19.90 -19.16 1.70
N TRP A 6 -18.84 -18.86 0.99
CA TRP A 6 -18.86 -17.91 -0.11
C TRP A 6 -19.70 -18.47 -1.23
N LYS A 7 -20.67 -17.69 -1.69
CA LYS A 7 -21.52 -18.03 -2.82
C LYS A 7 -20.68 -17.89 -4.09
N THR A 8 -20.41 -19.01 -4.74
CA THR A 8 -19.82 -19.08 -6.09
C THR A 8 -20.80 -18.43 -7.07
N LEU A 9 -20.44 -17.28 -7.62
CA LEU A 9 -21.16 -16.70 -8.75
C LEU A 9 -20.69 -17.44 -10.01
N PHE A 10 -21.53 -18.30 -10.55
CA PHE A 10 -21.37 -18.86 -11.88
C PHE A 10 -21.62 -17.75 -12.89
N ILE A 11 -20.60 -17.26 -13.56
CA ILE A 11 -20.72 -16.45 -14.76
C ILE A 11 -20.59 -17.40 -15.93
N GLY A 12 -21.68 -17.51 -16.68
CA GLY A 12 -21.85 -18.38 -17.82
C GLY A 12 -20.80 -18.11 -18.91
N GLY A 13 -20.43 -19.21 -19.58
CA GLY A 13 -19.46 -19.24 -20.65
C GLY A 13 -19.81 -18.26 -21.79
N LEU A 14 -18.88 -17.35 -22.08
CA LEU A 14 -18.84 -16.68 -23.35
C LEU A 14 -18.02 -17.51 -24.31
N ALA A 15 -18.71 -18.01 -25.34
CA ALA A 15 -18.08 -18.63 -26.51
C ALA A 15 -17.17 -17.61 -27.18
N ALA A 16 -15.87 -17.82 -27.05
CA ALA A 16 -14.85 -17.05 -27.78
C ALA A 16 -14.74 -17.64 -29.19
N THR A 17 -15.56 -17.15 -30.13
CA THR A 17 -15.31 -17.33 -31.56
C THR A 17 -14.99 -16.00 -32.18
N SER A 18 -13.78 -15.94 -32.75
CA SER A 18 -13.32 -15.05 -33.80
C SER A 18 -13.34 -13.55 -33.56
N LEU A 19 -12.18 -13.05 -33.16
CA LEU A 19 -11.61 -11.79 -33.68
C LEU A 19 -10.09 -11.83 -33.53
N ILE A 20 -9.41 -12.62 -34.35
CA ILE A 20 -7.99 -12.44 -34.59
C ILE A 20 -7.86 -11.30 -35.61
N ALA A 21 -8.03 -10.10 -35.15
CA ALA A 21 -7.46 -8.95 -35.83
C ALA A 21 -6.09 -8.73 -35.21
N ALA A 22 -5.06 -9.20 -35.91
CA ALA A 22 -3.68 -8.94 -35.55
C ALA A 22 -3.40 -7.43 -35.59
N SER A 23 -3.64 -6.76 -34.48
CA SER A 23 -2.95 -5.51 -34.21
C SER A 23 -1.67 -5.86 -33.47
N CYS A 24 -0.55 -5.93 -34.20
CA CYS A 24 0.77 -5.79 -33.58
C CYS A 24 0.87 -4.40 -32.98
N THR A 25 0.18 -4.15 -31.90
CA THR A 25 0.48 -2.99 -31.06
C THR A 25 1.65 -3.40 -30.19
N SER A 26 2.82 -2.90 -30.55
CA SER A 26 3.99 -2.94 -29.67
C SER A 26 3.54 -2.58 -28.25
N GLU A 27 3.94 -3.37 -27.26
CA GLU A 27 3.78 -2.99 -25.86
C GLU A 27 4.25 -1.55 -25.71
N THR A 28 3.32 -0.64 -25.48
CA THR A 28 3.69 0.71 -25.06
C THR A 28 4.08 0.58 -23.61
N PRO A 29 5.36 0.75 -23.24
CA PRO A 29 5.77 0.78 -21.84
C PRO A 29 4.86 1.81 -21.16
N SER A 30 4.24 1.43 -20.06
CA SER A 30 3.46 2.42 -19.33
C SER A 30 4.42 3.51 -18.88
N THR A 31 4.07 4.74 -19.15
CA THR A 31 4.72 5.91 -18.56
C THR A 31 4.88 5.66 -17.06
N GLY A 32 5.95 6.19 -16.47
CA GLY A 32 6.20 6.06 -15.05
C GLY A 32 4.97 6.39 -14.21
N ARG A 33 4.83 5.74 -13.08
CA ARG A 33 3.70 5.92 -12.15
C ARG A 33 4.23 6.30 -10.78
N THR A 34 3.56 7.23 -10.14
CA THR A 34 3.93 7.70 -8.79
C THR A 34 2.76 7.51 -7.83
N PHE A 35 3.04 6.83 -6.73
CA PHE A 35 2.17 6.77 -5.56
C PHE A 35 2.68 7.76 -4.52
N LYS A 36 1.77 8.56 -3.94
CA LYS A 36 2.13 9.56 -2.94
C LYS A 36 0.97 9.93 -2.05
N ALA A 37 1.26 10.31 -0.81
CA ALA A 37 0.30 10.94 0.08
C ALA A 37 0.02 12.37 -0.39
N THR A 38 -1.22 12.79 -0.27
CA THR A 38 -1.63 14.16 -0.66
C THR A 38 -2.22 14.94 0.48
N LYS A 39 -2.99 14.29 1.34
CA LYS A 39 -3.72 14.97 2.41
C LYS A 39 -3.98 14.04 3.58
N THR A 40 -3.93 14.57 4.80
CA THR A 40 -4.49 13.91 6.00
C THR A 40 -5.52 14.82 6.65
N THR A 41 -6.64 14.22 7.08
CA THR A 41 -7.65 14.86 7.93
C THR A 41 -7.60 14.20 9.31
N VAL A 42 -7.48 14.99 10.35
CA VAL A 42 -7.52 14.56 11.74
C VAL A 42 -9.00 14.45 12.16
N ASN A 43 -9.50 13.23 12.30
CA ASN A 43 -10.90 13.01 12.67
C ASN A 43 -11.13 13.13 14.18
N SER A 44 -10.15 12.71 14.97
CA SER A 44 -10.07 12.96 16.42
C SER A 44 -8.62 12.92 16.86
N VAL A 45 -8.27 13.75 17.81
CA VAL A 45 -6.99 13.77 18.52
C VAL A 45 -7.14 12.97 19.80
N ASN A 46 -6.14 12.15 20.12
CA ASN A 46 -6.06 11.45 21.40
C ASN A 46 -4.64 11.46 21.98
N ASP A 47 -3.84 12.45 21.60
CA ASP A 47 -2.50 12.59 22.11
C ASP A 47 -2.53 13.06 23.58
N VAL A 48 -2.12 12.17 24.48
CA VAL A 48 -1.99 12.45 25.93
C VAL A 48 -0.61 13.01 26.29
N TRP A 49 0.36 12.97 25.39
CA TRP A 49 1.76 13.30 25.66
C TRP A 49 2.22 14.64 25.11
N ASN A 50 1.43 15.30 24.27
CA ASN A 50 1.82 16.56 23.66
C ASN A 50 1.67 17.76 24.62
N LEU A 51 2.33 17.65 25.77
CA LEU A 51 2.41 18.73 26.78
C LEU A 51 3.01 20.02 26.22
N LEU A 52 3.80 19.95 25.14
CA LEU A 52 4.41 21.11 24.50
C LEU A 52 3.40 21.88 23.63
N CYS A 53 2.40 21.21 23.12
CA CYS A 53 1.31 21.82 22.33
C CYS A 53 0.18 22.41 23.18
N ALA A 54 0.06 22.04 24.45
CA ALA A 54 -0.98 22.55 25.36
C ALA A 54 -0.91 24.06 25.61
N GLY A 55 0.16 24.73 25.22
CA GLY A 55 0.36 26.18 25.34
C GLY A 55 0.09 26.98 24.07
N SER A 56 -0.26 26.34 22.96
CA SER A 56 -0.55 27.08 21.73
C SER A 56 -1.86 27.85 21.88
N SER A 57 -1.88 29.09 21.41
CA SER A 57 -3.01 30.02 21.52
C SER A 57 -4.33 29.53 20.90
N ASN A 58 -4.31 28.39 20.24
CA ASN A 58 -5.45 27.76 19.58
C ASN A 58 -6.01 26.54 20.33
N GLY A 59 -5.46 26.18 21.50
CA GLY A 59 -5.93 25.01 22.28
C GLY A 59 -5.85 23.69 21.53
N ALA A 60 -5.08 23.64 20.47
CA ALA A 60 -4.95 22.47 19.62
C ALA A 60 -3.80 21.59 20.17
N THR A 61 -4.15 20.58 20.92
CA THR A 61 -3.37 19.36 20.94
C THR A 61 -3.58 18.76 19.56
N GLY A 62 -2.59 18.78 18.69
CA GLY A 62 -2.72 18.27 17.32
C GLY A 62 -1.80 17.08 17.13
N ASP A 63 -2.26 16.07 16.39
CA ASP A 63 -1.45 14.92 16.05
C ASP A 63 -0.53 15.23 14.86
N GLU A 64 0.75 14.87 14.99
CA GLU A 64 1.79 15.12 13.98
C GLU A 64 1.91 13.93 13.04
N VAL A 65 1.00 13.86 12.08
CA VAL A 65 0.94 12.74 11.13
C VAL A 65 1.98 12.89 10.04
N LYS A 66 2.95 11.99 10.01
CA LYS A 66 3.86 11.78 8.88
C LYS A 66 3.54 10.47 8.15
N VAL A 67 4.04 10.32 6.95
CA VAL A 67 3.79 9.15 6.11
C VAL A 67 5.09 8.46 5.73
N LEU A 68 5.02 7.13 5.66
CA LEU A 68 6.08 6.25 5.20
C LEU A 68 5.49 5.32 4.15
N ASN A 69 6.14 5.21 2.99
CA ASN A 69 5.72 4.31 1.94
C ASN A 69 6.85 3.32 1.61
N ILE A 70 6.53 2.03 1.63
CA ILE A 70 7.42 0.97 1.15
C ILE A 70 6.88 0.50 -0.19
N GLY A 71 7.54 0.93 -1.26
CA GLY A 71 7.24 0.51 -2.61
C GLY A 71 7.87 -0.85 -2.93
N PHE A 72 7.18 -1.69 -3.67
CA PHE A 72 7.70 -2.96 -4.17
C PHE A 72 7.23 -3.24 -5.59
N ARG A 73 8.00 -4.02 -6.30
CA ARG A 73 7.63 -4.56 -7.61
C ARG A 73 8.17 -5.97 -7.78
N VAL A 74 7.47 -6.78 -8.57
CA VAL A 74 7.89 -8.15 -8.90
C VAL A 74 7.27 -8.58 -10.23
N LYS A 75 7.98 -9.35 -11.02
CA LYS A 75 7.43 -10.01 -12.21
C LYS A 75 7.13 -11.47 -11.89
N MET A 76 5.88 -11.86 -12.03
CA MET A 76 5.45 -13.24 -11.81
C MET A 76 6.12 -14.17 -12.81
N GLY A 77 6.66 -15.29 -12.33
CA GLY A 77 7.40 -16.25 -13.15
C GLY A 77 8.83 -15.84 -13.51
N VAL A 78 9.34 -14.74 -12.94
CA VAL A 78 10.71 -14.27 -13.22
C VAL A 78 11.50 -14.20 -11.91
N PRO A 79 12.24 -15.26 -11.54
CA PRO A 79 13.03 -15.31 -10.32
C PRO A 79 14.03 -14.14 -10.23
N GLY A 80 14.17 -13.57 -9.04
CA GLY A 80 15.06 -12.44 -8.80
C GLY A 80 14.54 -11.09 -9.29
N SER A 81 13.30 -11.02 -9.79
CA SER A 81 12.72 -9.77 -10.30
C SER A 81 12.15 -8.86 -9.22
N ALA A 82 11.98 -9.35 -8.00
CA ALA A 82 11.43 -8.53 -6.93
C ALA A 82 12.44 -7.47 -6.47
N SER A 83 11.94 -6.29 -6.23
CA SER A 83 12.68 -5.19 -5.62
C SER A 83 11.74 -4.34 -4.77
N SER A 84 12.29 -3.65 -3.78
CA SER A 84 11.57 -2.69 -2.96
C SER A 84 12.43 -1.47 -2.68
N HIS A 85 11.77 -0.39 -2.32
CA HIS A 85 12.41 0.84 -1.88
C HIS A 85 11.53 1.58 -0.87
N VAL A 86 12.15 2.40 -0.05
CA VAL A 86 11.49 3.14 1.02
C VAL A 86 11.45 4.62 0.67
N ALA A 87 10.32 5.25 0.92
CA ALA A 87 10.15 6.68 0.91
C ALA A 87 9.59 7.13 2.26
N VAL A 88 10.39 7.84 3.04
CA VAL A 88 9.98 8.44 4.31
C VAL A 88 9.59 9.89 4.03
N GLY A 89 8.38 10.26 4.41
CA GLY A 89 7.94 11.65 4.32
C GLY A 89 8.76 12.53 5.27
N ALA A 90 9.17 13.71 4.79
CA ALA A 90 9.73 14.72 5.68
C ALA A 90 8.69 15.09 6.73
N ASN A 91 9.15 15.33 7.96
CA ASN A 91 8.26 15.80 9.02
C ASN A 91 7.62 17.13 8.61
N PRO A 92 6.28 17.22 8.57
CA PRO A 92 5.56 18.45 8.29
C PRO A 92 5.71 19.49 9.41
N TRP A 93 6.05 19.05 10.64
CA TRP A 93 6.15 19.87 11.84
C TRP A 93 7.55 19.76 12.44
N PRO A 94 8.57 20.46 11.84
CA PRO A 94 9.98 20.29 12.22
C PRO A 94 10.36 20.95 13.54
N GLY A 95 9.52 21.75 14.13
CA GLY A 95 9.79 22.48 15.37
C GLY A 95 9.12 21.82 16.58
N ALA A 96 9.79 21.78 17.71
CA ALA A 96 9.24 21.23 18.97
C ALA A 96 7.97 21.96 19.47
N THR A 97 7.58 23.05 18.85
CA THR A 97 6.36 23.83 19.15
C THR A 97 5.38 23.82 17.97
N ASP A 98 5.72 23.14 16.89
CA ASP A 98 4.86 23.01 15.72
C ASP A 98 3.91 21.85 15.95
N CYS A 99 2.73 22.14 16.42
CA CYS A 99 1.69 21.16 16.65
C CYS A 99 0.92 20.88 15.37
N GLY A 100 0.61 19.62 15.14
CA GLY A 100 -0.25 19.20 14.04
C GLY A 100 -1.67 19.81 14.11
N PRO A 101 -2.50 19.59 13.11
CA PRO A 101 -3.87 20.09 13.13
C PRO A 101 -4.70 19.35 14.18
N GLY A 102 -5.51 20.09 14.93
CA GLY A 102 -6.49 19.53 15.86
C GLY A 102 -7.64 18.84 15.15
N THR A 103 -8.57 18.26 15.93
CA THR A 103 -9.76 17.55 15.45
C THR A 103 -10.51 18.37 14.38
N GLY A 104 -10.81 17.76 13.24
CA GLY A 104 -11.43 18.39 12.07
C GLY A 104 -10.44 19.12 11.16
N GLY A 105 -9.20 19.29 11.60
CA GLY A 105 -8.16 19.93 10.81
C GLY A 105 -7.66 19.06 9.66
N THR A 106 -7.07 19.71 8.67
CA THR A 106 -6.56 19.04 7.47
C THR A 106 -5.17 19.55 7.16
N TYR A 107 -4.29 18.62 6.82
CA TYR A 107 -2.95 18.93 6.36
C TYR A 107 -2.75 18.42 4.92
N THR A 108 -2.12 19.25 4.07
CA THR A 108 -1.78 18.88 2.69
C THR A 108 -0.28 18.69 2.56
N TYR A 109 0.11 17.47 2.19
CA TYR A 109 1.52 17.11 2.01
C TYR A 109 2.09 17.71 0.72
N THR A 110 3.29 18.25 0.77
CA THR A 110 3.99 18.83 -0.38
C THR A 110 5.42 18.34 -0.48
N GLY A 111 5.95 18.24 -1.69
CA GLY A 111 7.34 17.87 -1.92
C GLY A 111 7.76 16.58 -1.20
N ALA A 112 8.82 16.66 -0.40
CA ALA A 112 9.36 15.50 0.33
C ALA A 112 8.40 14.93 1.39
N GLN A 113 7.42 15.70 1.86
CA GLN A 113 6.44 15.22 2.84
C GLN A 113 5.50 14.15 2.26
N GLN A 114 5.36 14.08 0.95
CA GLN A 114 4.45 13.15 0.26
C GLN A 114 4.90 11.68 0.30
N ALA A 115 6.12 11.38 0.74
CA ALA A 115 6.71 10.04 0.68
C ALA A 115 6.51 9.36 -0.69
N ALA A 116 6.81 10.07 -1.77
CA ALA A 116 6.52 9.63 -3.12
C ALA A 116 7.33 8.40 -3.54
N VAL A 117 6.64 7.38 -4.05
CA VAL A 117 7.22 6.16 -4.62
C VAL A 117 6.96 6.15 -6.11
N THR A 118 8.01 6.08 -6.92
CA THR A 118 7.90 6.10 -8.37
C THR A 118 8.33 4.77 -8.99
N PHE A 119 7.50 4.25 -9.89
CA PHE A 119 7.72 3.04 -10.66
C PHE A 119 7.87 3.42 -12.13
N ASN A 120 9.05 3.21 -12.68
CA ASN A 120 9.33 3.45 -14.10
C ASN A 120 9.19 2.17 -14.91
N ASN A 121 8.72 2.30 -16.16
CA ASN A 121 8.66 1.19 -17.11
C ASN A 121 7.93 -0.04 -16.58
N ILE A 122 6.73 0.14 -16.03
CA ILE A 122 5.89 -0.98 -15.61
C ILE A 122 5.46 -1.76 -16.86
N SER A 123 5.70 -3.07 -16.89
CA SER A 123 5.17 -3.95 -17.93
C SER A 123 3.65 -4.01 -17.82
N ALA A 124 2.96 -3.75 -18.92
CA ALA A 124 1.50 -3.68 -18.93
C ALA A 124 0.92 -4.55 -20.08
N PRO A 125 1.07 -5.88 -20.00
CA PRO A 125 0.54 -6.79 -21.01
C PRO A 125 -1.00 -6.74 -21.06
N ASP A 126 -1.56 -7.03 -22.22
CA ASP A 126 -2.95 -7.43 -22.35
C ASP A 126 -3.11 -8.96 -22.24
N VAL A 127 -4.34 -9.45 -22.37
CA VAL A 127 -4.62 -10.89 -22.29
C VAL A 127 -3.84 -11.71 -23.32
N LEU A 128 -3.68 -11.19 -24.54
CA LEU A 128 -2.98 -11.90 -25.61
C LEU A 128 -1.49 -12.05 -25.29
N HIS A 129 -0.85 -10.98 -24.84
CA HIS A 129 0.56 -11.00 -24.47
C HIS A 129 0.83 -11.93 -23.28
N LEU A 130 -0.10 -12.00 -22.31
CA LEU A 130 0.01 -12.97 -21.21
C LEU A 130 -0.01 -14.42 -21.71
N VAL A 131 -0.92 -14.75 -22.62
CA VAL A 131 -1.00 -16.09 -23.24
C VAL A 131 0.26 -16.41 -24.03
N GLN A 132 0.91 -15.40 -24.60
CA GLN A 132 2.20 -15.53 -25.31
C GLN A 132 3.42 -15.58 -24.36
N GLY A 133 3.19 -15.57 -23.05
CA GLY A 133 4.25 -15.70 -22.05
C GLY A 133 4.88 -14.39 -21.59
N ALA A 134 4.28 -13.25 -21.89
CA ALA A 134 4.74 -11.99 -21.30
C ALA A 134 4.59 -12.03 -19.78
N PRO A 135 5.60 -11.58 -19.01
CA PRO A 135 5.52 -11.60 -17.57
C PRO A 135 4.49 -10.58 -17.07
N LEU A 136 3.69 -11.00 -16.09
CA LEU A 136 2.82 -10.09 -15.37
C LEU A 136 3.64 -9.35 -14.31
N GLU A 137 3.63 -8.03 -14.36
CA GLU A 137 4.30 -7.22 -13.36
C GLU A 137 3.30 -6.74 -12.30
N ILE A 138 3.67 -6.95 -11.04
CA ILE A 138 2.94 -6.48 -9.87
C ILE A 138 3.78 -5.39 -9.23
N THR A 139 3.18 -4.26 -8.99
CA THR A 139 3.73 -3.17 -8.19
C THR A 139 2.86 -2.99 -6.97
N GLY A 140 3.41 -2.48 -5.90
CA GLY A 140 2.59 -2.18 -4.75
C GLY A 140 3.25 -1.19 -3.82
N VAL A 141 2.44 -0.63 -2.95
CA VAL A 141 2.90 0.25 -1.90
C VAL A 141 2.23 -0.14 -0.60
N TRP A 142 3.04 -0.38 0.40
CA TRP A 142 2.61 -0.48 1.76
C TRP A 142 2.78 0.90 2.39
N ALA A 143 1.66 1.57 2.59
CA ALA A 143 1.62 2.95 3.05
C ALA A 143 1.29 2.98 4.55
N TRP A 144 2.07 3.73 5.31
CA TRP A 144 1.95 3.86 6.76
C TRP A 144 1.66 5.31 7.13
N LYS A 145 0.83 5.47 8.15
CA LYS A 145 0.66 6.69 8.91
C LYS A 145 1.37 6.51 10.24
N LEU A 146 2.18 7.47 10.60
CA LEU A 146 2.96 7.45 11.83
C LEU A 146 2.72 8.77 12.55
N GLU A 147 2.65 8.72 13.87
CA GLU A 147 2.78 9.90 14.69
C GLU A 147 4.28 10.19 14.92
N ASP A 148 4.66 11.48 14.90
CA ASP A 148 6.07 11.89 15.00
C ASP A 148 6.39 12.34 16.42
N ASP A 149 6.61 11.42 17.33
CA ASP A 149 7.04 11.67 18.71
C ASP A 149 8.54 11.95 18.83
N GLY A 150 9.19 12.32 17.74
CA GLY A 150 10.58 12.72 17.69
C GLY A 150 11.58 11.62 17.36
N MET A 151 11.13 10.54 16.73
CA MET A 151 12.06 9.54 16.19
C MET A 151 12.98 10.17 15.14
N LEU A 152 14.26 9.90 15.27
CA LEU A 152 15.22 10.31 14.25
C LEU A 152 14.88 9.62 12.91
N ALA A 153 14.69 10.42 11.87
CA ALA A 153 14.35 9.93 10.52
C ALA A 153 15.29 8.82 10.01
N ALA A 154 16.55 8.80 10.47
CA ALA A 154 17.50 7.76 10.14
C ALA A 154 17.12 6.39 10.72
N ASN A 155 16.60 6.34 11.95
CA ASN A 155 16.17 5.10 12.61
C ASN A 155 14.93 4.52 11.92
N LEU A 156 13.95 5.38 11.62
CA LEU A 156 12.76 5.01 10.87
C LEU A 156 13.12 4.46 9.47
N THR A 157 14.02 5.14 8.77
CA THR A 157 14.52 4.68 7.47
C THR A 157 15.25 3.34 7.57
N GLY A 158 16.05 3.12 8.61
CA GLY A 158 16.74 1.85 8.87
C GLY A 158 15.76 0.70 9.10
N ALA A 159 14.76 0.91 9.95
CA ALA A 159 13.71 -0.08 10.21
C ALA A 159 12.92 -0.40 8.94
N ALA A 160 12.48 0.62 8.21
CA ALA A 160 11.73 0.45 6.97
C ALA A 160 12.53 -0.26 5.86
N ASN A 161 13.83 -0.01 5.75
CA ASN A 161 14.71 -0.73 4.82
C ASN A 161 14.84 -2.22 5.18
N THR A 162 14.86 -2.57 6.46
CA THR A 162 14.86 -3.96 6.90
C THR A 162 13.60 -4.68 6.45
N VAL A 163 12.45 -4.03 6.62
CA VAL A 163 11.15 -4.54 6.12
C VAL A 163 11.14 -4.67 4.61
N ALA A 164 11.61 -3.67 3.90
CA ALA A 164 11.67 -3.68 2.45
C ALA A 164 12.54 -4.83 1.93
N ALA A 165 13.69 -5.09 2.54
CA ALA A 165 14.56 -6.22 2.18
C ALA A 165 13.86 -7.58 2.41
N ALA A 166 13.19 -7.74 3.52
CA ALA A 166 12.46 -8.95 3.84
C ALA A 166 11.24 -9.15 2.90
N LEU A 167 10.54 -8.07 2.54
CA LEU A 167 9.47 -8.08 1.55
C LEU A 167 10.00 -8.52 0.17
N THR A 168 11.14 -7.97 -0.28
CA THR A 168 11.81 -8.38 -1.52
C THR A 168 12.13 -9.88 -1.53
N SER A 169 12.70 -10.40 -0.44
CA SER A 169 13.00 -11.83 -0.30
C SER A 169 11.74 -12.69 -0.39
N THR A 170 10.69 -12.31 0.31
CA THR A 170 9.40 -13.03 0.30
C THR A 170 8.77 -13.03 -1.09
N LEU A 171 8.72 -11.88 -1.76
CA LEU A 171 8.15 -11.77 -3.10
C LEU A 171 8.94 -12.60 -4.13
N ASN A 172 10.26 -12.67 -4.01
CA ASN A 172 11.08 -13.56 -4.86
C ASN A 172 10.75 -15.03 -4.62
N ALA A 173 10.56 -15.44 -3.38
CA ALA A 173 10.27 -16.83 -3.03
C ALA A 173 8.84 -17.26 -3.41
N THR A 174 7.89 -16.35 -3.39
CA THR A 174 6.45 -16.68 -3.57
C THR A 174 5.90 -16.29 -4.94
N VAL A 175 6.08 -15.03 -5.34
CA VAL A 175 5.48 -14.50 -6.58
C VAL A 175 6.38 -14.70 -7.79
N ALA A 176 7.67 -14.36 -7.67
CA ALA A 176 8.60 -14.49 -8.79
C ALA A 176 8.84 -15.95 -9.19
N ALA A 177 8.75 -16.88 -8.25
CA ALA A 177 8.86 -18.32 -8.50
C ALA A 177 7.57 -18.95 -9.05
N GLY A 178 6.44 -18.23 -8.97
CA GLY A 178 5.13 -18.73 -9.41
C GLY A 178 4.94 -18.67 -10.92
N SER A 179 4.02 -19.48 -11.44
CA SER A 179 3.57 -19.37 -12.84
C SER A 179 2.47 -18.34 -12.97
N VAL A 180 2.42 -17.66 -14.12
CA VAL A 180 1.32 -16.73 -14.43
C VAL A 180 0.06 -17.54 -14.73
N PRO A 181 -1.04 -17.37 -13.97
CA PRO A 181 -2.29 -18.03 -14.29
C PRO A 181 -2.87 -17.51 -15.61
N SER A 182 -3.59 -18.37 -16.32
CA SER A 182 -4.25 -18.01 -17.58
C SER A 182 -5.56 -17.24 -17.42
N ASP A 183 -6.07 -17.15 -16.19
CA ASP A 183 -7.33 -16.50 -15.83
C ASP A 183 -7.08 -15.28 -14.95
N ALA A 184 -7.72 -14.16 -15.27
CA ALA A 184 -7.54 -12.89 -14.56
C ALA A 184 -7.95 -12.97 -13.06
N ASN A 185 -8.98 -13.74 -12.72
CA ASN A 185 -9.38 -13.94 -11.32
C ASN A 185 -8.33 -14.75 -10.55
N ALA A 186 -7.77 -15.77 -11.19
CA ALA A 186 -6.70 -16.57 -10.61
C ALA A 186 -5.41 -15.75 -10.43
N ILE A 187 -5.13 -14.79 -11.31
CA ILE A 187 -4.03 -13.83 -11.13
C ILE A 187 -4.25 -13.01 -9.85
N VAL A 188 -5.42 -12.40 -9.71
CA VAL A 188 -5.77 -11.61 -8.52
C VAL A 188 -5.68 -12.47 -7.25
N GLN A 189 -6.21 -13.69 -7.30
CA GLN A 189 -6.16 -14.60 -6.15
C GLN A 189 -4.73 -15.01 -5.80
N THR A 190 -3.89 -15.32 -6.77
CA THR A 190 -2.48 -15.69 -6.54
C THR A 190 -1.70 -14.54 -5.88
N VAL A 191 -1.96 -13.31 -6.32
CA VAL A 191 -1.36 -12.12 -5.69
C VAL A 191 -1.84 -11.97 -4.26
N LEU A 192 -3.14 -12.11 -4.03
CA LEU A 192 -3.73 -12.06 -2.69
C LEU A 192 -3.14 -13.15 -1.79
N ASP A 193 -3.09 -14.38 -2.24
CA ASP A 193 -2.56 -15.51 -1.45
C ASP A 193 -1.09 -15.30 -1.08
N ALA A 194 -0.29 -14.75 -1.99
CA ALA A 194 1.11 -14.43 -1.72
C ALA A 194 1.26 -13.34 -0.64
N ILE A 195 0.44 -12.29 -0.72
CA ILE A 195 0.46 -11.18 0.23
C ILE A 195 -0.19 -11.57 1.56
N MET A 196 -1.21 -12.42 1.51
CA MET A 196 -1.89 -12.95 2.70
C MET A 196 -1.16 -14.15 3.32
N SER A 197 0.03 -14.50 2.83
CA SER A 197 0.79 -15.62 3.38
C SER A 197 1.24 -15.37 4.82
N ALA A 198 1.34 -16.43 5.61
CA ALA A 198 1.81 -16.36 6.99
C ALA A 198 3.22 -15.71 7.10
N ASN A 199 4.07 -15.93 6.10
CA ASN A 199 5.40 -15.32 6.04
C ASN A 199 5.32 -13.79 5.90
N PHE A 200 4.40 -13.29 5.08
CA PHE A 200 4.19 -11.85 4.93
C PHE A 200 3.69 -11.23 6.25
N PHE A 201 2.75 -11.87 6.92
CA PHE A 201 2.24 -11.41 8.22
C PHE A 201 3.29 -11.44 9.32
N ASN A 202 4.16 -12.43 9.35
CA ASN A 202 5.27 -12.47 10.29
C ASN A 202 6.27 -11.33 10.05
N LEU A 203 6.53 -10.99 8.79
CA LEU A 203 7.35 -9.83 8.42
C LEU A 203 6.70 -8.52 8.85
N PHE A 204 5.41 -8.40 8.63
CA PHE A 204 4.62 -7.26 9.06
C PHE A 204 4.72 -7.08 10.59
N GLY A 205 4.55 -8.16 11.33
CA GLY A 205 4.66 -8.15 12.79
C GLY A 205 6.04 -7.73 13.30
N ALA A 206 7.09 -8.25 12.67
CA ALA A 206 8.46 -7.86 13.00
C ALA A 206 8.75 -6.39 12.65
N ALA A 207 8.17 -5.90 11.55
CA ALA A 207 8.29 -4.50 11.13
C ALA A 207 7.65 -3.54 12.14
N LEU A 208 6.42 -3.86 12.54
CA LEU A 208 5.68 -3.10 13.54
C LEU A 208 6.41 -3.08 14.88
N GLY A 209 6.89 -4.23 15.34
CA GLY A 209 7.67 -4.32 16.57
C GLY A 209 8.94 -3.46 16.53
N ASN A 210 9.56 -3.30 15.36
CA ASN A 210 10.72 -2.43 15.20
C ASN A 210 10.34 -0.95 15.15
N ILE A 211 9.23 -0.58 14.52
CA ILE A 211 8.78 0.82 14.42
C ILE A 211 8.27 1.31 15.78
N SER A 212 7.42 0.55 16.44
CA SER A 212 6.87 0.91 17.75
C SER A 212 7.87 0.88 18.91
N ALA A 213 9.01 0.19 18.75
CA ALA A 213 10.09 0.22 19.76
C ALA A 213 10.84 1.57 19.81
N PHE A 214 10.56 2.49 18.93
CA PHE A 214 11.31 3.74 18.75
C PHE A 214 10.52 5.02 19.03
N ALA A 215 9.46 4.98 19.79
CA ALA A 215 8.66 6.13 20.22
C ALA A 215 7.72 6.76 19.17
N ASP A 216 7.89 6.53 17.87
CA ASP A 216 6.87 6.92 16.89
C ASP A 216 5.77 5.86 16.84
N ASP A 217 4.53 6.25 17.04
CA ASP A 217 3.42 5.32 17.02
C ASP A 217 2.89 5.08 15.60
N ALA A 218 2.66 3.79 15.28
CA ALA A 218 2.07 3.43 14.01
C ALA A 218 0.55 3.62 14.08
N MET A 219 0.05 4.69 13.47
CA MET A 219 -1.36 5.08 13.51
C MET A 219 -2.26 4.24 12.59
N GLY A 220 -1.68 3.55 11.64
CA GLY A 220 -2.37 2.66 10.72
C GLY A 220 -1.64 2.51 9.39
N SER A 221 -2.04 1.50 8.63
CA SER A 221 -1.44 1.26 7.32
C SER A 221 -2.47 0.82 6.27
N GLY A 222 -2.06 0.85 5.01
CA GLY A 222 -2.84 0.32 3.89
C GLY A 222 -1.94 -0.26 2.81
N MET A 223 -2.41 -1.29 2.12
CA MET A 223 -1.67 -1.91 1.04
C MET A 223 -2.38 -1.72 -0.31
N TYR A 224 -1.67 -1.12 -1.24
CA TYR A 224 -2.17 -0.77 -2.56
C TYR A 224 -1.39 -1.54 -3.62
N ILE A 225 -2.08 -2.42 -4.36
CA ILE A 225 -1.45 -3.37 -5.30
C ILE A 225 -1.88 -3.02 -6.71
N GLY A 226 -0.93 -2.53 -7.49
CA GLY A 226 -1.10 -2.26 -8.90
C GLY A 226 -0.67 -3.46 -9.75
N ILE A 227 -1.57 -3.94 -10.61
CA ILE A 227 -1.25 -4.99 -11.58
C ILE A 227 -0.97 -4.32 -12.93
N GLY A 228 0.23 -4.54 -13.45
CA GLY A 228 0.63 -4.08 -14.77
C GLY A 228 -0.27 -4.70 -15.84
N SER A 229 -1.14 -3.92 -16.45
CA SER A 229 -2.15 -4.42 -17.38
C SER A 229 -2.60 -3.36 -18.37
N SER A 230 -3.03 -3.82 -19.53
CA SER A 230 -3.59 -2.97 -20.60
C SER A 230 -4.85 -3.57 -21.21
N GLY A 231 -5.51 -2.84 -22.08
CA GLY A 231 -6.67 -3.31 -22.82
C GLY A 231 -7.80 -3.85 -21.94
N THR A 232 -8.35 -4.98 -22.34
CA THR A 232 -9.43 -5.67 -21.63
C THR A 232 -9.01 -6.16 -20.26
N LEU A 233 -7.74 -6.60 -20.08
CA LEU A 233 -7.23 -7.05 -18.80
C LEU A 233 -7.29 -5.94 -17.75
N ALA A 234 -6.92 -4.72 -18.11
CA ALA A 234 -7.00 -3.59 -17.20
C ALA A 234 -8.44 -3.32 -16.73
N ASN A 235 -9.41 -3.44 -17.63
CA ASN A 235 -10.83 -3.25 -17.30
C ASN A 235 -11.33 -4.36 -16.36
N ILE A 236 -10.94 -5.61 -16.62
CA ILE A 236 -11.30 -6.75 -15.74
C ILE A 236 -10.74 -6.52 -14.34
N ILE A 237 -9.45 -6.18 -14.23
CA ILE A 237 -8.83 -5.91 -12.93
C ILE A 237 -9.55 -4.78 -12.21
N ASP A 238 -9.79 -3.65 -12.87
CA ASP A 238 -10.46 -2.51 -12.25
C ASP A 238 -11.93 -2.80 -11.87
N SER A 239 -12.60 -3.74 -12.53
CA SER A 239 -13.99 -4.11 -12.23
C SER A 239 -14.11 -5.19 -11.14
N THR A 240 -13.12 -6.06 -11.00
CA THR A 240 -13.11 -7.14 -10.01
C THR A 240 -12.34 -6.79 -8.75
N ALA A 241 -11.38 -5.91 -8.87
CA ALA A 241 -10.53 -5.47 -7.78
C ALA A 241 -11.21 -4.35 -6.99
N GLY A 242 -11.89 -4.73 -5.96
CA GLY A 242 -12.46 -3.81 -4.97
C GLY A 242 -11.44 -3.44 -3.88
N GLN A 243 -11.93 -2.75 -2.88
CA GLN A 243 -11.18 -2.54 -1.65
C GLN A 243 -10.93 -3.89 -0.97
N ILE A 244 -9.68 -4.14 -0.60
CA ILE A 244 -9.30 -5.32 0.16
C ILE A 244 -9.38 -4.94 1.62
N GLN A 245 -10.12 -5.72 2.39
CA GLN A 245 -10.06 -5.66 3.85
C GLN A 245 -9.07 -6.74 4.31
N PHE A 246 -7.96 -6.30 4.88
CA PHE A 246 -7.05 -7.23 5.54
C PHE A 246 -7.63 -7.60 6.91
N PRO A 247 -7.51 -8.88 7.32
CA PRO A 247 -7.88 -9.26 8.67
C PRO A 247 -6.99 -8.52 9.68
N ALA A 248 -7.58 -8.09 10.79
CA ALA A 248 -6.80 -7.54 11.90
C ALA A 248 -5.72 -8.54 12.34
N ILE A 249 -4.49 -8.08 12.44
CA ILE A 249 -3.36 -8.91 12.89
C ILE A 249 -3.22 -8.70 14.39
N GLN A 250 -3.46 -9.75 15.15
CA GLN A 250 -3.10 -9.77 16.56
C GLN A 250 -1.63 -10.16 16.69
N LEU A 251 -0.80 -9.20 17.06
CA LEU A 251 0.60 -9.45 17.38
C LEU A 251 0.73 -9.80 18.84
N PRO A 252 1.50 -10.87 19.19
CA PRO A 252 1.57 -11.35 20.57
C PRO A 252 2.28 -10.40 21.54
N VAL A 253 2.82 -9.28 21.07
CA VAL A 253 3.71 -8.40 21.86
C VAL A 253 3.20 -6.96 21.95
N MET A 254 2.14 -6.58 21.22
CA MET A 254 1.61 -5.22 21.26
C MET A 254 0.32 -5.14 22.05
N VAL A 255 0.22 -4.17 22.93
CA VAL A 255 -0.99 -3.90 23.73
C VAL A 255 -2.14 -3.43 22.84
N VAL A 256 -1.85 -2.82 21.69
CA VAL A 256 -2.81 -2.40 20.67
C VAL A 256 -2.23 -2.72 19.30
N PRO A 257 -2.82 -3.68 18.56
CA PRO A 257 -2.38 -3.94 17.20
C PRO A 257 -2.75 -2.75 16.32
N PRO A 258 -1.82 -2.23 15.51
CA PRO A 258 -2.16 -1.25 14.50
C PRO A 258 -3.11 -1.90 13.49
N ASP A 259 -4.21 -1.24 13.19
CA ASP A 259 -5.12 -1.71 12.15
C ASP A 259 -4.43 -1.63 10.79
N ILE A 260 -4.39 -2.76 10.10
CA ILE A 260 -4.19 -2.74 8.66
C ILE A 260 -5.53 -2.38 8.04
N GLY A 261 -5.73 -1.11 7.83
CA GLY A 261 -6.98 -0.61 7.33
C GLY A 261 -7.04 -0.62 5.84
N GLY A 262 -7.48 -1.69 5.31
CA GLY A 262 -7.86 -1.72 3.93
C GLY A 262 -6.68 -1.62 2.94
N GLY A 263 -7.04 -1.72 1.71
CA GLY A 263 -6.14 -1.62 0.58
C GLY A 263 -6.95 -1.70 -0.70
N ALA A 264 -6.28 -1.67 -1.81
CA ALA A 264 -6.91 -1.84 -3.10
C ALA A 264 -6.03 -2.63 -4.06
N ILE A 265 -6.66 -3.47 -4.88
CA ILE A 265 -6.03 -3.97 -6.11
C ILE A 265 -6.59 -3.16 -7.26
N PHE A 266 -5.73 -2.77 -8.20
CA PHE A 266 -6.12 -1.93 -9.33
C PHE A 266 -5.20 -2.17 -10.54
N SER A 267 -5.66 -1.77 -11.73
CA SER A 267 -4.79 -1.70 -12.91
C SER A 267 -3.86 -0.48 -12.81
N THR A 268 -2.57 -0.67 -13.08
CA THR A 268 -1.60 0.43 -13.08
C THR A 268 -1.85 1.48 -14.17
N LYS A 269 -2.70 1.16 -15.15
CA LYS A 269 -2.98 2.01 -16.32
C LYS A 269 -3.63 3.33 -15.95
N ASN A 270 -4.58 3.31 -15.01
CA ASN A 270 -5.44 4.44 -14.70
C ASN A 270 -4.96 5.20 -13.46
N ASN A 271 -5.23 6.50 -13.41
CA ASN A 271 -5.06 7.26 -12.18
C ASN A 271 -6.08 6.80 -11.14
N LYS A 272 -5.65 6.74 -9.89
CA LYS A 272 -6.50 6.34 -8.75
C LYS A 272 -6.29 7.27 -7.58
N THR A 273 -7.33 7.40 -6.79
CA THR A 273 -7.27 8.05 -5.47
C THR A 273 -7.75 7.06 -4.43
N PHE A 274 -7.01 6.93 -3.36
CA PHE A 274 -7.29 6.02 -2.26
C PHE A 274 -7.49 6.81 -0.98
N VAL A 275 -8.45 6.41 -0.19
CA VAL A 275 -8.73 6.97 1.13
C VAL A 275 -8.44 5.88 2.15
N ASN A 276 -7.56 6.16 3.08
CA ASN A 276 -7.17 5.27 4.17
C ASN A 276 -7.61 5.88 5.50
N ASP A 277 -8.61 5.28 6.10
CA ASP A 277 -9.18 5.62 7.41
C ASP A 277 -8.76 4.63 8.51
N ALA A 278 -7.81 3.76 8.24
CA ALA A 278 -7.26 2.84 9.21
C ALA A 278 -6.75 3.58 10.44
N THR A 279 -7.11 3.07 11.60
CA THR A 279 -6.70 3.61 12.90
C THR A 279 -6.20 2.50 13.80
N ASN A 280 -5.27 2.81 14.66
CA ASN A 280 -4.76 1.85 15.62
C ASN A 280 -5.61 1.85 16.91
N GLY A 281 -6.77 1.31 16.93
CA GLY A 281 -7.57 1.12 18.15
C GLY A 281 -7.81 2.37 19.03
N GLY A 282 -7.38 3.56 18.61
CA GLY A 282 -7.72 4.84 19.22
C GLY A 282 -6.79 5.32 20.34
N ILE A 283 -5.53 4.84 20.41
CA ILE A 283 -4.52 5.41 21.33
C ILE A 283 -4.09 6.79 20.83
N ASP A 284 -3.80 6.92 19.52
CA ASP A 284 -3.21 8.13 18.93
C ASP A 284 -4.19 8.89 18.01
N GLY A 285 -5.45 8.85 18.30
CA GLY A 285 -6.46 9.52 17.51
C GLY A 285 -6.90 8.77 16.26
N LYS A 286 -7.69 9.43 15.41
CA LYS A 286 -8.23 8.88 14.17
C LYS A 286 -7.92 9.81 13.01
N HIS A 287 -7.34 9.25 11.95
CA HIS A 287 -6.86 10.00 10.81
C HIS A 287 -7.29 9.35 9.50
N THR A 288 -7.68 10.20 8.55
CA THR A 288 -7.98 9.77 7.18
C THR A 288 -6.93 10.35 6.24
N THR A 289 -6.12 9.49 5.64
CA THR A 289 -5.09 9.92 4.68
C THR A 289 -5.50 9.58 3.25
N THR A 290 -5.34 10.55 2.36
CA THR A 290 -5.59 10.39 0.93
C THR A 290 -4.28 10.18 0.20
N TYR A 291 -4.24 9.13 -0.61
CA TYR A 291 -3.13 8.80 -1.50
C TYR A 291 -3.56 8.88 -2.95
N THR A 292 -2.62 9.17 -3.85
CA THR A 292 -2.86 9.16 -5.30
C THR A 292 -1.86 8.27 -6.01
N TRP A 293 -2.35 7.59 -7.04
CA TRP A 293 -1.58 6.91 -8.07
C TRP A 293 -1.78 7.65 -9.37
N SER A 294 -0.74 8.21 -9.93
CA SER A 294 -0.82 9.04 -11.13
C SER A 294 0.36 8.83 -12.06
N ALA A 295 0.26 9.28 -13.31
CA ALA A 295 1.42 9.40 -14.18
C ALA A 295 2.47 10.31 -13.51
N SER A 296 3.73 9.90 -13.61
CA SER A 296 4.89 10.66 -13.09
C SER A 296 5.29 11.76 -14.05
#